data_1856260691daa9650bd271ad759bb334
#
_entry.id   1856260691daa9650bd271ad759bb334
#
_cell.length_a   1.000
_cell.length_b   1.000
_cell.length_c   1.000
_cell.angle_alpha   90.00
_cell.angle_beta   90.00
_cell.angle_gamma   90.00
#
_symmetry.space_group_name_H-M   'P 1'
#
loop_
_entity.id
_entity.type
_entity.pdbx_description
1 polymer ?
#
loop_
_entity_poly.entity_id
_entity_poly.type
_entity_poly.pdbx_seq_one_letter_code
_entity_poly.pdbx_strand_id
1 'polypeptide(L)' 'LMNFDLEFRIQELESKFTLDMNEATFNELKELKKKQNLN' A
#
# COMPACT_ATOMS: atom_id res chain seq x y z
N LEU A 1 -9.74 -1.40 -16.07
CA LEU A 1 -8.33 -1.14 -16.21
C LEU A 1 -7.59 -1.40 -14.92
N MET A 2 -6.50 -2.08 -15.02
CA MET A 2 -5.75 -2.47 -13.84
C MET A 2 -4.78 -1.36 -13.45
N ASN A 3 -4.74 -1.10 -12.14
CA ASN A 3 -3.79 -0.14 -11.58
C ASN A 3 -2.53 -0.87 -11.15
N PHE A 4 -1.74 -1.25 -12.15
CA PHE A 4 -0.52 -2.00 -11.89
C PHE A 4 0.40 -1.24 -10.93
N ASP A 5 0.55 0.05 -11.18
CA ASP A 5 1.45 0.85 -10.35
C ASP A 5 0.96 0.88 -8.91
N LEU A 6 -0.34 1.02 -8.73
CA LEU A 6 -0.90 1.09 -7.39
C LEU A 6 -0.75 -0.25 -6.67
N GLU A 7 -1.04 -1.34 -7.36
CA GLU A 7 -0.91 -2.66 -6.75
C GLU A 7 0.54 -2.96 -6.40
N PHE A 8 1.44 -2.63 -7.30
CA PHE A 8 2.86 -2.85 -7.04
C PHE A 8 3.32 -2.04 -5.84
N ARG A 9 2.85 -0.81 -5.74
CA ARG A 9 3.20 0.03 -4.62
C ARG A 9 2.69 -0.54 -3.30
N ILE A 10 1.47 -1.04 -3.33
CA ILE A 10 0.89 -1.63 -2.13
C ILE A 10 1.70 -2.85 -1.70
N GLN A 11 2.09 -3.68 -2.64
CA GLN A 11 2.90 -4.85 -2.33
C GLN A 11 4.24 -4.45 -1.74
N GLU A 12 4.84 -3.42 -2.29
CA GLU A 12 6.13 -2.95 -1.77
C GLU A 12 5.99 -2.46 -0.33
N LEU A 13 4.94 -1.71 -0.08
CA LEU A 13 4.72 -1.20 1.27
C LEU A 13 4.42 -2.33 2.25
N GLU A 14 3.68 -3.31 1.80
CA GLU A 14 3.38 -4.46 2.66
C GLU A 14 4.66 -5.19 3.03
N SER A 15 5.55 -5.37 2.07
CA SER A 15 6.82 -6.01 2.35
C SER A 15 7.65 -5.21 3.33
N LYS A 16 7.69 -3.90 3.12
CA LYS A 16 8.43 -3.04 4.02
C LYS A 16 7.84 -3.07 5.41
N PHE A 17 6.53 -3.06 5.50
CA PHE A 17 5.87 -3.08 6.79
C PHE A 17 6.16 -4.37 7.54
N THR A 18 6.29 -5.46 6.81
CA THR A 18 6.62 -6.75 7.43
C THR A 18 8.01 -6.70 8.07
N LEU A 19 8.94 -6.03 7.40
CA LEU A 19 10.30 -5.93 7.91
C LEU A 19 10.45 -4.90 9.01
N ASP A 20 9.73 -3.80 8.88
CA ASP A 20 9.82 -2.69 9.83
C ASP A 20 8.42 -2.15 10.04
N MET A 21 7.79 -2.58 11.10
CA MET A 21 6.41 -2.19 11.42
C MET A 21 6.37 -0.73 11.84
N ASN A 22 6.46 0.14 10.86
CA ASN A 22 6.45 1.57 11.07
C ASN A 22 5.04 2.12 10.88
N GLU A 23 4.63 2.98 11.79
CA GLU A 23 3.29 3.56 11.72
C GLU A 23 3.10 4.38 10.46
N ALA A 24 4.14 5.08 10.04
CA ALA A 24 4.06 5.88 8.83
C ALA A 24 3.80 5.01 7.62
N THR A 25 4.50 3.87 7.55
CA THR A 25 4.30 2.93 6.45
C THR A 25 2.89 2.36 6.48
N PHE A 26 2.41 2.06 7.67
CA PHE A 26 1.06 1.53 7.82
C PHE A 26 0.02 2.53 7.34
N ASN A 27 0.20 3.78 7.70
CA ASN A 27 -0.73 4.82 7.26
C ASN A 27 -0.73 4.97 5.76
N GLU A 28 0.45 4.93 5.17
CA GLU A 28 0.56 5.04 3.72
C GLU A 28 -0.12 3.85 3.05
N LEU A 29 0.07 2.68 3.60
CA LEU A 29 -0.55 1.47 3.07
C LEU A 29 -2.07 1.60 3.10
N LYS A 30 -2.60 2.07 4.20
CA LYS A 30 -4.05 2.27 4.33
C LYS A 30 -4.57 3.24 3.29
N GLU A 31 -3.83 4.30 3.07
CA GLU A 31 -4.23 5.31 2.09
C GLU A 31 -4.30 4.71 0.70
N LEU A 32 -3.31 3.94 0.33
CA LEU A 32 -3.28 3.34 -0.99
C LEU A 32 -4.40 2.33 -1.18
N LYS A 33 -4.64 1.53 -0.15
CA LYS A 33 -5.74 0.56 -0.23
C LYS A 33 -7.08 1.25 -0.33
N LYS A 34 -7.21 2.38 0.33
CA LYS A 34 -8.45 3.14 0.25
C LYS A 34 -8.68 3.65 -1.16
N LYS A 35 -7.61 4.13 -1.80
CA LYS A 35 -7.72 4.61 -3.17
C LYS A 35 -8.11 3.47 -4.11
N GLN A 36 -7.59 2.30 -3.85
CA GLN A 36 -7.92 1.15 -4.67
C GLN A 36 -9.39 0.79 -4.54
N ASN A 37 -9.92 0.90 -3.34
CA ASN A 37 -11.31 0.55 -3.08
C ASN A 37 -12.28 1.56 -3.69
N LEU A 38 -11.84 2.78 -3.85
CA LEU A 38 -12.72 3.83 -4.37
C LEU A 38 -13.04 3.65 -5.83
N ASN A 39 -12.34 2.78 -6.51
CA ASN A 39 -12.66 2.48 -7.88
C ASN A 39 -13.86 1.55 -7.95
#